data_e64d81493e79b7aa59b99b0c5c358f74
#
_entry.id   e64d81493e79b7aa59b99b0c5c358f74
#
_cell.length_a   1.000
_cell.length_b   1.000
_cell.length_c   1.000
_cell.angle_alpha   90.00
_cell.angle_beta   90.00
_cell.angle_gamma   90.00
#
_symmetry.space_group_name_H-M   'P 1'
#
loop_
_entity.id
_entity.type
_entity.pdbx_description
1 polymer ?
#
loop_
_entity_poly.entity_id
_entity_poly.type
_entity_poly.pdbx_seq_one_letter_code
_entity_poly.pdbx_strand_id
1 'polypeptide(L)'
;MSSPPSPERLLPPNLEQLPLPEEDWTSARALLRARQRIQVRRFAGPARYTEQLSHLRIAHLTDIHVGRVTPWAIQLAAVELTNEEKPDLVLLTGDFVCHSQRYLDRLEELVRRFDAPVMAVLGNHDYWSGADEVRMALQRGGVEVLSNAHTTIGLRHQMLQVVGLDDAYTGHARREDAVKGLRRDLPTIAMSHIAEEADGLWAHDVPFVLSGHTHAGQVTLAGLHELAIGKLAGHRYVHGLYGSRRHGEGAEPGAVYVGAGIGASVMPIRLGDRGQREIAIFELGYEPGAIEEHHEEQPALPGRPPTELQKQKRAAAVVEKRMRRELKASKTR
;
A
#
# COMPACT_ATOMS: atom_id res chain seq x y z
N MET A 1 17.33 10.92 -28.82
CA MET A 1 17.28 9.85 -27.81
C MET A 1 15.82 9.55 -27.55
N SER A 2 15.34 8.41 -28.04
CA SER A 2 13.94 7.97 -27.87
C SER A 2 13.72 7.59 -26.40
N SER A 3 12.63 8.11 -25.81
CA SER A 3 12.20 7.75 -24.46
C SER A 3 12.00 6.24 -24.37
N PRO A 4 12.34 5.57 -23.24
CA PRO A 4 12.07 4.16 -23.06
C PRO A 4 10.56 3.92 -23.16
N PRO A 5 10.13 2.81 -23.76
CA PRO A 5 8.72 2.47 -23.88
C PRO A 5 8.07 2.34 -22.49
N SER A 6 6.85 2.85 -22.35
CA SER A 6 6.07 2.66 -21.12
C SER A 6 5.86 1.15 -20.88
N PRO A 7 5.80 0.69 -19.63
CA PRO A 7 5.55 -0.72 -19.28
C PRO A 7 4.30 -1.31 -19.93
N GLU A 8 3.35 -0.47 -20.34
CA GLU A 8 2.10 -0.88 -21.01
C GLU A 8 2.30 -1.49 -22.40
N ARG A 9 3.46 -1.26 -23.07
CA ARG A 9 3.73 -1.87 -24.37
C ARG A 9 4.16 -3.34 -24.29
N LEU A 10 4.43 -3.85 -23.09
CA LEU A 10 4.86 -5.24 -22.88
C LEU A 10 3.70 -6.22 -22.68
N LEU A 11 2.47 -5.76 -22.54
CA LEU A 11 1.30 -6.62 -22.40
C LEU A 11 0.61 -6.78 -23.77
N PRO A 12 0.34 -8.03 -24.21
CA PRO A 12 -0.40 -8.26 -25.42
C PRO A 12 -1.82 -7.66 -25.31
N PRO A 13 -2.37 -7.05 -26.40
CA PRO A 13 -3.59 -6.25 -26.36
C PRO A 13 -4.88 -7.03 -25.99
N ASN A 14 -4.83 -8.35 -25.87
CA ASN A 14 -5.99 -9.23 -25.64
C ASN A 14 -6.00 -9.95 -24.29
N LEU A 15 -5.14 -9.61 -23.34
CA LEU A 15 -5.13 -10.26 -22.01
C LEU A 15 -6.45 -10.10 -21.25
N GLU A 16 -7.19 -9.00 -21.44
CA GLU A 16 -8.49 -8.77 -20.81
C GLU A 16 -9.59 -9.71 -21.34
N GLN A 17 -9.43 -10.27 -22.55
CA GLN A 17 -10.45 -11.09 -23.22
C GLN A 17 -10.27 -12.59 -22.95
N LEU A 18 -9.12 -13.01 -22.43
CA LEU A 18 -8.91 -14.42 -22.13
C LEU A 18 -9.80 -14.87 -20.96
N PRO A 19 -10.34 -16.10 -20.97
CA PRO A 19 -11.09 -16.63 -19.84
C PRO A 19 -10.22 -16.64 -18.59
N LEU A 20 -10.85 -16.49 -17.42
CA LEU A 20 -10.15 -16.65 -16.15
C LEU A 20 -9.64 -18.10 -16.08
N PRO A 21 -8.42 -18.34 -15.56
CA PRO A 21 -7.97 -19.71 -15.33
C PRO A 21 -8.98 -20.43 -14.43
N GLU A 22 -9.47 -21.60 -14.84
CA GLU A 22 -10.35 -22.45 -14.04
C GLU A 22 -9.58 -23.28 -12.99
N GLU A 23 -8.38 -22.90 -12.62
CA GLU A 23 -7.65 -23.62 -11.58
C GLU A 23 -8.36 -23.44 -10.23
N ASP A 24 -8.50 -24.53 -9.50
CA ASP A 24 -9.02 -24.55 -8.13
C ASP A 24 -8.00 -23.91 -7.16
N TRP A 25 -7.91 -22.59 -7.24
CA TRP A 25 -7.03 -21.77 -6.40
C TRP A 25 -7.46 -21.75 -4.93
N THR A 26 -8.60 -22.36 -4.60
CA THR A 26 -9.14 -22.46 -3.24
C THR A 26 -8.80 -23.80 -2.59
N SER A 27 -8.14 -24.73 -3.32
CA SER A 27 -7.75 -25.99 -2.74
C SER A 27 -6.79 -25.78 -1.56
N ALA A 28 -6.92 -26.60 -0.52
CA ALA A 28 -6.05 -26.56 0.67
C ALA A 28 -4.54 -26.60 0.30
N ARG A 29 -4.20 -27.33 -0.74
CA ARG A 29 -2.81 -27.42 -1.25
C ARG A 29 -2.34 -26.10 -1.87
N ALA A 30 -3.20 -25.41 -2.62
CA ALA A 30 -2.88 -24.10 -3.22
C ALA A 30 -2.71 -23.03 -2.12
N LEU A 31 -3.59 -23.00 -1.14
CA LEU A 31 -3.51 -22.10 0.00
C LEU A 31 -2.24 -22.34 0.82
N LEU A 32 -1.90 -23.59 1.15
CA LEU A 32 -0.68 -23.90 1.90
C LEU A 32 0.58 -23.42 1.17
N ARG A 33 0.68 -23.64 -0.15
CA ARG A 33 1.79 -23.13 -0.95
C ARG A 33 1.82 -21.60 -1.03
N ALA A 34 0.66 -20.96 -1.06
CA ALA A 34 0.54 -19.52 -1.07
C ALA A 34 1.04 -18.91 0.24
N ARG A 35 0.65 -19.49 1.39
CA ARG A 35 1.10 -19.08 2.73
C ARG A 35 2.63 -19.10 2.85
N GLN A 36 3.28 -20.11 2.35
CA GLN A 36 4.76 -20.25 2.36
C GLN A 36 5.48 -19.16 1.55
N ARG A 37 4.77 -18.39 0.73
CA ARG A 37 5.29 -17.29 -0.10
C ARG A 37 5.03 -15.90 0.46
N ILE A 38 4.48 -15.82 1.66
CA ILE A 38 4.16 -14.56 2.34
C ILE A 38 4.90 -14.55 3.67
N GLN A 39 5.63 -13.50 3.92
CA GLN A 39 6.30 -13.26 5.20
C GLN A 39 5.44 -12.38 6.08
N VAL A 40 5.34 -12.71 7.36
CA VAL A 40 4.77 -11.83 8.38
C VAL A 40 5.94 -11.16 9.10
N ARG A 41 6.05 -9.85 8.96
CA ARG A 41 7.12 -9.04 9.56
C ARG A 41 6.56 -8.24 10.72
N ARG A 42 7.32 -8.14 11.82
CA ARG A 42 6.89 -7.43 13.03
C ARG A 42 7.80 -6.26 13.32
N PHE A 43 7.19 -5.18 13.81
CA PHE A 43 7.86 -3.94 14.17
C PHE A 43 7.16 -3.31 15.37
N ALA A 44 7.91 -2.65 16.25
CA ALA A 44 7.33 -1.73 17.21
C ALA A 44 6.84 -0.45 16.50
N GLY A 45 5.92 0.26 17.12
CA GLY A 45 5.52 1.60 16.67
C GLY A 45 6.54 2.68 17.03
N PRO A 46 6.24 3.97 16.74
CA PRO A 46 7.01 5.09 17.26
C PRO A 46 7.07 5.11 18.78
N ALA A 47 8.24 5.41 19.35
CA ALA A 47 8.47 5.48 20.78
C ALA A 47 7.49 6.41 21.51
N ARG A 48 7.12 7.55 20.89
CA ARG A 48 6.14 8.48 21.47
C ARG A 48 4.76 7.86 21.75
N TYR A 49 4.40 6.75 21.11
CA TYR A 49 3.11 6.10 21.33
C TYR A 49 3.08 5.29 22.63
N THR A 50 4.21 4.97 23.24
CA THR A 50 4.26 4.26 24.52
C THR A 50 3.64 5.04 25.67
N GLU A 51 3.65 6.37 25.57
CA GLU A 51 3.00 7.25 26.54
C GLU A 51 1.50 7.45 26.26
N GLN A 52 1.06 7.20 25.04
CA GLN A 52 -0.29 7.51 24.56
C GLN A 52 -1.17 6.28 24.40
N LEU A 53 -0.55 5.11 24.18
CA LEU A 53 -1.23 3.84 23.94
C LEU A 53 -0.70 2.77 24.87
N SER A 54 -1.59 1.91 25.35
CA SER A 54 -1.23 0.55 25.70
C SER A 54 -0.91 -0.22 24.43
N HIS A 55 -0.92 -1.52 24.43
CA HIS A 55 -0.66 -2.30 23.23
C HIS A 55 -1.85 -2.29 22.24
N LEU A 56 -1.58 -1.89 21.00
CA LEU A 56 -2.47 -2.06 19.85
C LEU A 56 -1.69 -2.71 18.70
N ARG A 57 -2.30 -3.69 18.05
CA ARG A 57 -1.72 -4.39 16.90
C ARG A 57 -2.35 -3.91 15.61
N ILE A 58 -1.54 -3.35 14.72
CA ILE A 58 -1.97 -2.87 13.41
C ILE A 58 -1.38 -3.76 12.33
N ALA A 59 -2.21 -4.31 11.45
CA ALA A 59 -1.73 -5.01 10.26
C ALA A 59 -1.70 -4.05 9.07
N HIS A 60 -0.64 -4.08 8.30
CA HIS A 60 -0.48 -3.31 7.07
C HIS A 60 -0.26 -4.23 5.88
N LEU A 61 -1.10 -4.05 4.87
CA LEU A 61 -0.96 -4.69 3.56
C LEU A 61 -1.04 -3.62 2.47
N THR A 62 -0.39 -3.88 1.35
CA THR A 62 -0.39 -2.98 0.20
C THR A 62 -0.32 -3.75 -1.11
N ASP A 63 -0.65 -3.10 -2.21
CA ASP A 63 -0.44 -3.63 -3.56
C ASP A 63 -1.02 -5.04 -3.72
N ILE A 64 -2.29 -5.21 -3.39
CA ILE A 64 -2.98 -6.51 -3.41
C ILE A 64 -3.15 -7.01 -4.86
N HIS A 65 -3.39 -6.10 -5.80
CA HIS A 65 -3.51 -6.35 -7.23
C HIS A 65 -4.42 -7.54 -7.56
N VAL A 66 -5.69 -7.46 -7.16
CA VAL A 66 -6.71 -8.44 -7.55
C VAL A 66 -6.83 -8.43 -9.07
N GLY A 67 -6.48 -9.56 -9.69
CA GLY A 67 -6.41 -9.64 -11.14
C GLY A 67 -5.81 -10.96 -11.63
N ARG A 68 -5.36 -10.97 -12.88
CA ARG A 68 -4.84 -12.19 -13.52
C ARG A 68 -3.42 -12.58 -13.08
N VAL A 69 -2.60 -11.58 -12.71
CA VAL A 69 -1.16 -11.79 -12.44
C VAL A 69 -0.96 -12.39 -11.05
N THR A 70 -1.74 -11.95 -10.08
CA THR A 70 -1.66 -12.49 -8.72
C THR A 70 -2.66 -13.63 -8.55
N PRO A 71 -2.20 -14.86 -8.25
CA PRO A 71 -3.09 -15.98 -7.97
C PRO A 71 -4.03 -15.70 -6.81
N TRP A 72 -5.30 -16.06 -6.94
CA TRP A 72 -6.33 -15.84 -5.92
C TRP A 72 -5.95 -16.45 -4.55
N ALA A 73 -5.31 -17.64 -4.56
CA ALA A 73 -4.81 -18.28 -3.35
C ALA A 73 -3.82 -17.42 -2.56
N ILE A 74 -3.00 -16.59 -3.23
CA ILE A 74 -2.07 -15.67 -2.56
C ILE A 74 -2.84 -14.59 -1.79
N GLN A 75 -3.89 -14.04 -2.40
CA GLN A 75 -4.70 -13.00 -1.79
C GLN A 75 -5.51 -13.54 -0.61
N LEU A 76 -6.12 -14.73 -0.76
CA LEU A 76 -6.78 -15.42 0.34
C LEU A 76 -5.83 -15.75 1.49
N ALA A 77 -4.65 -16.32 1.17
CA ALA A 77 -3.65 -16.63 2.18
C ALA A 77 -3.16 -15.39 2.94
N ALA A 78 -3.07 -14.23 2.26
CA ALA A 78 -2.70 -12.98 2.92
C ALA A 78 -3.76 -12.56 3.96
N VAL A 79 -5.05 -12.67 3.62
CA VAL A 79 -6.14 -12.37 4.57
C VAL A 79 -6.13 -13.36 5.74
N GLU A 80 -6.02 -14.67 5.47
CA GLU A 80 -5.96 -15.70 6.52
C GLU A 80 -4.80 -15.47 7.50
N LEU A 81 -3.59 -15.24 6.96
CA LEU A 81 -2.41 -14.94 7.78
C LEU A 81 -2.60 -13.66 8.60
N THR A 82 -3.24 -12.63 8.02
CA THR A 82 -3.54 -11.39 8.75
C THR A 82 -4.50 -11.64 9.90
N ASN A 83 -5.57 -12.42 9.69
CA ASN A 83 -6.55 -12.74 10.73
C ASN A 83 -5.94 -13.59 11.86
N GLU A 84 -5.01 -14.52 11.53
CA GLU A 84 -4.26 -15.30 12.53
C GLU A 84 -3.41 -14.42 13.46
N GLU A 85 -2.93 -13.28 12.97
CA GLU A 85 -2.22 -12.29 13.78
C GLU A 85 -3.14 -11.52 14.73
N LYS A 86 -4.46 -11.61 14.56
CA LYS A 86 -5.48 -10.94 15.38
C LYS A 86 -5.22 -9.44 15.55
N PRO A 87 -5.09 -8.68 14.46
CA PRO A 87 -4.90 -7.24 14.55
C PRO A 87 -6.13 -6.54 15.13
N ASP A 88 -5.92 -5.39 15.75
CA ASP A 88 -7.01 -4.51 16.18
C ASP A 88 -7.55 -3.66 15.02
N LEU A 89 -6.71 -3.43 14.01
CA LEU A 89 -7.03 -2.67 12.81
C LEU A 89 -6.16 -3.14 11.64
N VAL A 90 -6.74 -3.19 10.45
CA VAL A 90 -6.03 -3.45 9.19
C VAL A 90 -6.00 -2.17 8.37
N LEU A 91 -4.80 -1.78 7.93
CA LEU A 91 -4.55 -0.62 7.09
C LEU A 91 -4.06 -1.06 5.70
N LEU A 92 -4.78 -0.64 4.65
CA LEU A 92 -4.51 -1.02 3.27
C LEU A 92 -4.08 0.21 2.46
N THR A 93 -2.87 0.19 1.89
CA THR A 93 -2.29 1.37 1.25
C THR A 93 -2.28 1.31 -0.28
N GLY A 94 -3.41 0.94 -0.89
CA GLY A 94 -3.67 1.14 -2.31
C GLY A 94 -3.24 0.00 -3.24
N ASP A 95 -3.50 0.22 -4.53
CA ASP A 95 -3.29 -0.71 -5.63
C ASP A 95 -4.03 -2.04 -5.44
N PHE A 96 -5.36 -1.92 -5.27
CA PHE A 96 -6.26 -3.06 -5.03
C PHE A 96 -6.49 -3.91 -6.25
N VAL A 97 -6.60 -3.27 -7.43
CA VAL A 97 -6.87 -3.96 -8.70
C VAL A 97 -5.78 -3.71 -9.73
N CYS A 98 -5.64 -4.67 -10.64
CA CYS A 98 -4.67 -4.61 -11.73
C CYS A 98 -5.39 -4.23 -13.03
N HIS A 99 -5.40 -2.95 -13.41
CA HIS A 99 -5.84 -2.38 -14.69
C HIS A 99 -7.28 -2.68 -15.16
N SER A 100 -8.15 -3.34 -14.35
CA SER A 100 -9.47 -3.76 -14.82
C SER A 100 -10.51 -3.76 -13.70
N GLN A 101 -11.73 -3.27 -14.03
CA GLN A 101 -12.90 -3.31 -13.15
C GLN A 101 -13.53 -4.72 -13.07
N ARG A 102 -13.10 -5.65 -13.91
CA ARG A 102 -13.63 -7.04 -13.97
C ARG A 102 -13.49 -7.80 -12.65
N TYR A 103 -12.59 -7.35 -11.78
CA TYR A 103 -12.24 -8.05 -10.54
C TYR A 103 -12.80 -7.37 -9.28
N LEU A 104 -13.69 -6.38 -9.43
CA LEU A 104 -14.24 -5.63 -8.29
C LEU A 104 -15.07 -6.51 -7.36
N ASP A 105 -15.83 -7.48 -7.89
CA ASP A 105 -16.58 -8.42 -7.08
C ASP A 105 -15.65 -9.32 -6.24
N ARG A 106 -14.52 -9.73 -6.83
CA ARG A 106 -13.48 -10.47 -6.08
C ARG A 106 -12.79 -9.61 -5.03
N LEU A 107 -12.58 -8.32 -5.32
CA LEU A 107 -12.03 -7.39 -4.34
C LEU A 107 -12.99 -7.24 -3.14
N GLU A 108 -14.27 -7.03 -3.41
CA GLU A 108 -15.32 -6.97 -2.38
C GLU A 108 -15.36 -8.26 -1.56
N GLU A 109 -15.35 -9.43 -2.20
CA GLU A 109 -15.29 -10.74 -1.52
C GLU A 109 -14.04 -10.87 -0.63
N LEU A 110 -12.88 -10.44 -1.14
CA LEU A 110 -11.61 -10.55 -0.42
C LEU A 110 -11.62 -9.73 0.86
N VAL A 111 -11.98 -8.45 0.77
CA VAL A 111 -11.87 -7.53 1.90
C VAL A 111 -12.89 -7.83 3.00
N ARG A 112 -14.04 -8.45 2.67
CA ARG A 112 -15.01 -8.94 3.65
C ARG A 112 -14.49 -10.06 4.57
N ARG A 113 -13.37 -10.68 4.21
CA ARG A 113 -12.79 -11.80 4.96
C ARG A 113 -11.85 -11.36 6.07
N PHE A 114 -11.56 -10.07 6.21
CA PHE A 114 -10.84 -9.57 7.37
C PHE A 114 -11.75 -9.58 8.60
N ASP A 115 -11.23 -10.09 9.72
CA ASP A 115 -11.96 -10.16 11.01
C ASP A 115 -11.93 -8.84 11.77
N ALA A 116 -10.90 -8.02 11.55
CA ALA A 116 -10.74 -6.70 12.16
C ALA A 116 -11.31 -5.57 11.28
N PRO A 117 -11.62 -4.39 11.84
CA PRO A 117 -11.91 -3.20 11.05
C PRO A 117 -10.83 -2.92 10.00
N VAL A 118 -11.24 -2.45 8.82
CA VAL A 118 -10.34 -2.18 7.70
C VAL A 118 -10.47 -0.74 7.25
N MET A 119 -9.33 -0.04 7.13
CA MET A 119 -9.26 1.28 6.51
C MET A 119 -8.33 1.24 5.30
N ALA A 120 -8.60 2.06 4.30
CA ALA A 120 -7.85 2.06 3.06
C ALA A 120 -7.65 3.45 2.45
N VAL A 121 -6.59 3.59 1.67
CA VAL A 121 -6.40 4.66 0.67
C VAL A 121 -6.22 4.04 -0.70
N LEU A 122 -6.50 4.77 -1.77
CA LEU A 122 -6.34 4.28 -3.12
C LEU A 122 -4.90 4.51 -3.63
N GLY A 123 -4.47 3.65 -4.58
CA GLY A 123 -3.23 3.78 -5.31
C GLY A 123 -3.44 4.14 -6.78
N ASN A 124 -2.34 4.32 -7.52
CA ASN A 124 -2.39 4.76 -8.91
C ASN A 124 -3.06 3.75 -9.85
N HIS A 125 -2.96 2.45 -9.60
CA HIS A 125 -3.66 1.44 -10.39
C HIS A 125 -5.17 1.51 -10.19
N ASP A 126 -5.64 1.87 -8.99
CA ASP A 126 -7.06 2.05 -8.70
C ASP A 126 -7.62 3.26 -9.47
N TYR A 127 -6.86 4.37 -9.53
CA TYR A 127 -7.21 5.52 -10.36
C TYR A 127 -7.27 5.18 -11.84
N TRP A 128 -6.31 4.42 -12.34
CA TRP A 128 -6.33 3.97 -13.74
C TRP A 128 -7.45 3.00 -14.04
N SER A 129 -7.90 2.22 -13.06
CA SER A 129 -9.01 1.26 -13.20
C SER A 129 -10.38 1.88 -12.97
N GLY A 130 -10.46 3.06 -12.33
CA GLY A 130 -11.69 3.76 -11.97
C GLY A 130 -11.82 3.86 -10.45
N ALA A 131 -11.33 4.98 -9.92
CA ALA A 131 -11.23 5.20 -8.48
C ALA A 131 -12.58 5.09 -7.76
N ASP A 132 -13.66 5.59 -8.38
CA ASP A 132 -14.99 5.57 -7.76
C ASP A 132 -15.54 4.15 -7.68
N GLU A 133 -15.37 3.34 -8.72
CA GLU A 133 -15.82 1.96 -8.73
C GLU A 133 -15.01 1.08 -7.76
N VAL A 134 -13.69 1.31 -7.67
CA VAL A 134 -12.84 0.62 -6.67
C VAL A 134 -13.26 1.02 -5.26
N ARG A 135 -13.46 2.33 -5.01
CA ARG A 135 -13.93 2.83 -3.70
C ARG A 135 -15.26 2.21 -3.31
N MET A 136 -16.23 2.16 -4.23
CA MET A 136 -17.52 1.53 -3.98
C MET A 136 -17.40 0.04 -3.67
N ALA A 137 -16.54 -0.70 -4.36
CA ALA A 137 -16.32 -2.12 -4.08
C ALA A 137 -15.72 -2.35 -2.69
N LEU A 138 -14.72 -1.54 -2.29
CA LEU A 138 -14.14 -1.56 -0.95
C LEU A 138 -15.19 -1.26 0.14
N GLN A 139 -15.98 -0.19 -0.06
CA GLN A 139 -17.04 0.20 0.88
C GLN A 139 -18.14 -0.87 1.01
N ARG A 140 -18.58 -1.49 -0.09
CA ARG A 140 -19.50 -2.64 -0.03
C ARG A 140 -18.88 -3.83 0.72
N GLY A 141 -17.57 -3.99 0.65
CA GLY A 141 -16.82 -4.97 1.43
C GLY A 141 -16.63 -4.61 2.92
N GLY A 142 -17.13 -3.45 3.38
CA GLY A 142 -17.03 -3.02 4.78
C GLY A 142 -15.77 -2.19 5.10
N VAL A 143 -15.02 -1.74 4.08
CA VAL A 143 -13.79 -0.96 4.26
C VAL A 143 -14.12 0.53 4.34
N GLU A 144 -13.56 1.23 5.33
CA GLU A 144 -13.55 2.70 5.38
C GLU A 144 -12.45 3.22 4.45
N VAL A 145 -12.83 3.91 3.36
CA VAL A 145 -11.88 4.47 2.41
C VAL A 145 -11.68 5.95 2.69
N LEU A 146 -10.48 6.32 3.11
CA LEU A 146 -10.08 7.70 3.36
C LEU A 146 -9.54 8.33 2.07
N SER A 147 -9.98 9.54 1.77
CA SER A 147 -9.55 10.31 0.59
C SER A 147 -9.26 11.74 1.00
N ASN A 148 -8.00 12.06 1.26
CA ASN A 148 -7.54 13.33 1.80
C ASN A 148 -8.32 13.74 3.07
N ALA A 149 -8.48 12.80 3.96
CA ALA A 149 -9.27 12.92 5.18
C ALA A 149 -8.61 12.17 6.33
N HIS A 150 -9.07 12.43 7.53
CA HIS A 150 -8.72 11.61 8.69
C HIS A 150 -9.97 11.20 9.46
N THR A 151 -9.83 10.16 10.24
CA THR A 151 -10.85 9.67 11.17
C THR A 151 -10.21 9.35 12.51
N THR A 152 -11.04 9.23 13.54
CA THR A 152 -10.59 8.79 14.87
C THR A 152 -11.36 7.54 15.24
N ILE A 153 -10.65 6.45 15.49
CA ILE A 153 -11.23 5.15 15.84
C ILE A 153 -10.93 4.79 17.29
N GLY A 154 -11.93 4.24 17.98
CA GLY A 154 -11.78 3.64 19.31
C GLY A 154 -11.42 2.16 19.20
N LEU A 155 -10.24 1.77 19.70
CA LEU A 155 -9.73 0.39 19.73
C LEU A 155 -9.34 0.03 21.15
N ARG A 156 -9.87 -1.07 21.70
CA ARG A 156 -9.58 -1.50 23.08
C ARG A 156 -9.64 -0.36 24.11
N HIS A 157 -10.64 0.51 24.02
CA HIS A 157 -10.83 1.70 24.89
C HIS A 157 -9.77 2.80 24.71
N GLN A 158 -9.03 2.80 23.64
CA GLN A 158 -8.03 3.80 23.28
C GLN A 158 -8.40 4.46 21.95
N MET A 159 -7.98 5.72 21.76
CA MET A 159 -8.28 6.47 20.56
C MET A 159 -7.03 6.56 19.68
N LEU A 160 -7.19 6.24 18.41
CA LEU A 160 -6.16 6.37 17.38
C LEU A 160 -6.69 7.22 16.24
N GLN A 161 -5.95 8.23 15.81
CA GLN A 161 -6.25 8.95 14.57
C GLN A 161 -5.58 8.27 13.38
N VAL A 162 -6.32 8.11 12.30
CA VAL A 162 -5.83 7.58 11.04
C VAL A 162 -6.04 8.61 9.95
N VAL A 163 -4.95 9.05 9.33
CA VAL A 163 -4.94 9.97 8.18
C VAL A 163 -4.84 9.16 6.90
N GLY A 164 -5.64 9.48 5.90
CA GLY A 164 -5.56 8.88 4.57
C GLY A 164 -5.31 9.92 3.50
N LEU A 165 -4.16 9.86 2.83
CA LEU A 165 -3.89 10.64 1.62
C LEU A 165 -4.36 9.87 0.39
N ASP A 166 -4.96 10.60 -0.52
CA ASP A 166 -5.24 10.10 -1.86
C ASP A 166 -3.95 9.99 -2.69
N ASP A 167 -4.01 9.38 -3.87
CA ASP A 167 -2.82 9.04 -4.62
C ASP A 167 -2.04 10.26 -5.13
N ALA A 168 -0.80 10.41 -4.65
CA ALA A 168 0.10 11.47 -5.07
C ALA A 168 0.71 11.22 -6.46
N TYR A 169 0.82 9.96 -6.90
CA TYR A 169 1.38 9.63 -8.20
C TYR A 169 0.52 10.18 -9.34
N THR A 170 -0.79 10.11 -9.21
CA THR A 170 -1.78 10.65 -10.16
C THR A 170 -2.19 12.09 -9.88
N GLY A 171 -1.65 12.70 -8.81
CA GLY A 171 -1.85 14.11 -8.48
C GLY A 171 -3.12 14.41 -7.68
N HIS A 172 -3.67 13.42 -6.97
CA HIS A 172 -4.89 13.57 -6.17
C HIS A 172 -4.64 13.83 -4.68
N ALA A 173 -3.40 13.69 -4.20
CA ALA A 173 -3.05 13.96 -2.82
C ALA A 173 -3.24 15.45 -2.46
N ARG A 174 -3.98 15.71 -1.39
CA ARG A 174 -4.19 17.04 -0.78
C ARG A 174 -3.93 16.94 0.72
N ARG A 175 -2.68 17.11 1.08
CA ARG A 175 -2.19 16.93 2.44
C ARG A 175 -2.88 17.86 3.43
N GLU A 176 -3.01 19.15 3.08
CA GLU A 176 -3.63 20.16 3.92
C GLU A 176 -5.08 19.81 4.29
N ASP A 177 -5.83 19.21 3.35
CA ASP A 177 -7.20 18.76 3.62
C ASP A 177 -7.19 17.57 4.59
N ALA A 178 -6.28 16.62 4.40
CA ALA A 178 -6.18 15.40 5.20
C ALA A 178 -5.84 15.67 6.67
N VAL A 179 -4.99 16.66 6.95
CA VAL A 179 -4.52 16.96 8.31
C VAL A 179 -5.32 18.07 9.00
N LYS A 180 -6.26 18.69 8.30
CA LYS A 180 -7.04 19.82 8.83
C LYS A 180 -7.92 19.37 10.01
N GLY A 181 -7.61 19.87 11.21
CA GLY A 181 -8.38 19.56 12.42
C GLY A 181 -7.89 18.35 13.19
N LEU A 182 -6.70 17.82 12.87
CA LEU A 182 -6.07 16.77 13.68
C LEU A 182 -5.92 17.20 15.14
N ARG A 183 -6.17 16.27 16.03
CA ARG A 183 -5.94 16.45 17.47
C ARG A 183 -4.52 16.03 17.79
N ARG A 184 -3.72 16.97 18.29
CA ARG A 184 -2.30 16.74 18.63
C ARG A 184 -2.09 15.93 19.90
N ASP A 185 -3.13 15.79 20.72
CA ASP A 185 -3.12 14.98 21.95
C ASP A 185 -3.37 13.49 21.70
N LEU A 186 -3.71 13.10 20.46
CA LEU A 186 -3.94 11.71 20.09
C LEU A 186 -2.80 11.14 19.25
N PRO A 187 -2.46 9.86 19.41
CA PRO A 187 -1.56 9.16 18.52
C PRO A 187 -2.14 9.14 17.10
N THR A 188 -1.32 9.43 16.11
CA THR A 188 -1.75 9.58 14.73
C THR A 188 -0.85 8.77 13.79
N ILE A 189 -1.46 7.89 12.99
CA ILE A 189 -0.81 7.13 11.92
C ILE A 189 -1.39 7.56 10.56
N ALA A 190 -0.55 7.62 9.53
CA ALA A 190 -1.02 7.94 8.19
C ALA A 190 -0.87 6.78 7.21
N MET A 191 -1.76 6.74 6.25
CA MET A 191 -1.69 5.92 5.04
C MET A 191 -1.47 6.82 3.82
N SER A 192 -0.49 6.48 3.01
CA SER A 192 -0.27 7.06 1.68
C SER A 192 0.28 5.97 0.76
N HIS A 193 -0.29 5.80 -0.43
CA HIS A 193 0.27 4.84 -1.36
C HIS A 193 1.72 5.21 -1.74
N ILE A 194 2.03 6.49 -1.86
CA ILE A 194 3.35 7.03 -2.22
C ILE A 194 4.12 7.47 -0.97
N ALA A 195 5.25 6.83 -0.71
CA ALA A 195 6.02 7.01 0.51
C ALA A 195 6.67 8.40 0.65
N GLU A 196 6.96 9.09 -0.46
CA GLU A 196 7.53 10.44 -0.46
C GLU A 196 6.62 11.49 0.18
N GLU A 197 5.33 11.21 0.35
CA GLU A 197 4.40 12.07 1.09
C GLU A 197 4.70 12.14 2.59
N ALA A 198 5.48 11.20 3.11
CA ALA A 198 5.88 11.15 4.52
C ALA A 198 6.61 12.44 4.96
N ASP A 199 7.51 12.97 4.14
CA ASP A 199 8.25 14.20 4.44
C ASP A 199 7.31 15.36 4.79
N GLY A 200 6.23 15.48 4.04
CA GLY A 200 5.24 16.52 4.27
C GLY A 200 4.30 16.21 5.45
N LEU A 201 3.97 14.96 5.69
CA LEU A 201 3.14 14.56 6.83
C LEU A 201 3.89 14.73 8.15
N TRP A 202 5.19 14.47 8.21
CA TRP A 202 6.02 14.74 9.37
C TRP A 202 6.02 16.23 9.76
N ALA A 203 6.03 17.12 8.76
CA ALA A 203 5.93 18.57 8.99
C ALA A 203 4.59 18.98 9.64
N HIS A 204 3.56 18.13 9.57
CA HIS A 204 2.27 18.32 10.22
C HIS A 204 2.11 17.50 11.53
N ASP A 205 3.20 17.03 12.10
CA ASP A 205 3.23 16.22 13.34
C ASP A 205 2.50 14.86 13.22
N VAL A 206 2.53 14.27 12.03
CA VAL A 206 2.10 12.90 11.79
C VAL A 206 3.33 12.00 11.72
N PRO A 207 3.74 11.36 12.82
CA PRO A 207 5.10 10.81 12.95
C PRO A 207 5.29 9.44 12.29
N PHE A 208 4.21 8.78 11.87
CA PHE A 208 4.29 7.44 11.32
C PHE A 208 3.41 7.27 10.09
N VAL A 209 4.04 6.84 8.99
CA VAL A 209 3.38 6.70 7.68
C VAL A 209 3.56 5.29 7.16
N LEU A 210 2.48 4.70 6.66
CA LEU A 210 2.49 3.39 5.98
C LEU A 210 2.26 3.59 4.50
N SER A 211 3.05 2.90 3.67
CA SER A 211 3.07 3.10 2.22
C SER A 211 3.34 1.82 1.42
N GLY A 212 3.16 1.88 0.10
CA GLY A 212 3.42 0.78 -0.82
C GLY A 212 4.08 1.22 -2.12
N HIS A 213 3.48 0.89 -3.27
CA HIS A 213 3.81 1.33 -4.62
C HIS A 213 5.06 0.69 -5.26
N THR A 214 6.16 0.61 -4.55
CA THR A 214 7.47 0.22 -5.14
C THR A 214 7.64 -1.28 -5.32
N HIS A 215 6.81 -2.09 -4.66
CA HIS A 215 6.92 -3.56 -4.62
C HIS A 215 8.32 -4.07 -4.21
N ALA A 216 9.07 -3.30 -3.43
CA ALA A 216 10.48 -3.54 -3.14
C ALA A 216 11.34 -3.76 -4.42
N GLY A 217 10.89 -3.24 -5.57
CA GLY A 217 11.52 -3.48 -6.87
C GLY A 217 11.40 -4.93 -7.37
N GLN A 218 10.67 -5.81 -6.69
CA GLN A 218 10.45 -7.24 -6.97
C GLN A 218 11.73 -8.10 -7.03
N VAL A 219 12.88 -7.53 -7.34
CA VAL A 219 14.19 -8.21 -7.41
C VAL A 219 15.17 -7.47 -6.53
N THR A 220 15.44 -8.01 -5.33
CA THR A 220 16.27 -7.36 -4.30
C THR A 220 17.67 -7.93 -4.19
N LEU A 221 18.07 -8.83 -5.09
CA LEU A 221 19.42 -9.41 -5.12
C LEU A 221 20.47 -8.33 -5.41
N ALA A 222 21.56 -8.33 -4.66
CA ALA A 222 22.72 -7.45 -4.83
C ALA A 222 22.38 -5.94 -4.91
N GLY A 223 21.33 -5.49 -4.22
CA GLY A 223 20.94 -4.07 -4.21
C GLY A 223 20.30 -3.57 -5.51
N LEU A 224 19.92 -4.44 -6.43
CA LEU A 224 19.32 -4.06 -7.72
C LEU A 224 18.04 -3.22 -7.57
N HIS A 225 17.27 -3.43 -6.51
CA HIS A 225 16.07 -2.64 -6.21
C HIS A 225 16.41 -1.17 -5.90
N GLU A 226 17.49 -0.91 -5.16
CA GLU A 226 17.94 0.46 -4.88
C GLU A 226 18.43 1.15 -6.14
N LEU A 227 19.10 0.42 -7.03
CA LEU A 227 19.54 0.94 -8.31
C LEU A 227 18.35 1.22 -9.24
N ALA A 228 17.47 0.27 -9.43
CA ALA A 228 16.37 0.36 -10.39
C ALA A 228 15.27 1.30 -9.90
N ILE A 229 14.80 1.15 -8.67
CA ILE A 229 13.69 1.92 -8.13
C ILE A 229 14.18 3.22 -7.49
N GLY A 230 15.26 3.18 -6.69
CA GLY A 230 15.83 4.37 -6.07
C GLY A 230 16.47 5.30 -7.10
N LYS A 231 17.59 4.88 -7.71
CA LYS A 231 18.36 5.79 -8.60
C LYS A 231 17.70 6.07 -9.95
N LEU A 232 17.14 5.05 -10.62
CA LEU A 232 16.59 5.21 -11.97
C LEU A 232 15.16 5.76 -11.94
N ALA A 233 14.27 5.21 -11.08
CA ALA A 233 12.91 5.70 -10.95
C ALA A 233 12.78 6.93 -10.05
N GLY A 234 13.78 7.21 -9.19
CA GLY A 234 13.86 8.40 -8.38
C GLY A 234 13.18 8.32 -7.01
N HIS A 235 12.84 7.13 -6.53
CA HIS A 235 12.23 6.95 -5.21
C HIS A 235 13.27 7.07 -4.08
N ARG A 236 12.90 7.79 -3.02
CA ARG A 236 13.71 7.92 -1.79
C ARG A 236 13.50 6.75 -0.84
N TYR A 237 12.33 6.17 -0.87
CA TYR A 237 11.87 5.12 0.02
C TYR A 237 11.43 3.93 -0.83
N VAL A 238 12.10 2.79 -0.69
CA VAL A 238 11.86 1.64 -1.58
C VAL A 238 11.23 0.47 -0.84
N HIS A 239 11.77 0.07 0.33
CA HIS A 239 11.21 -1.02 1.12
C HIS A 239 11.74 -0.98 2.57
N GLY A 240 10.86 -1.24 3.53
CA GLY A 240 11.17 -1.28 4.95
C GLY A 240 11.03 0.08 5.63
N LEU A 241 11.69 0.25 6.77
CA LEU A 241 11.63 1.43 7.62
C LEU A 241 12.66 2.47 7.22
N TYR A 242 12.23 3.73 7.15
CA TYR A 242 13.07 4.90 6.93
C TYR A 242 12.72 6.00 7.92
N GLY A 243 13.67 6.90 8.19
CA GLY A 243 13.51 7.96 9.17
C GLY A 243 13.76 7.45 10.59
N SER A 244 13.04 7.97 11.59
CA SER A 244 13.21 7.54 12.98
C SER A 244 11.89 7.36 13.72
N ARG A 245 11.71 6.22 14.37
CA ARG A 245 10.63 5.97 15.32
C ARG A 245 11.02 6.41 16.74
N ARG A 246 12.30 6.77 16.98
CA ARG A 246 12.82 7.27 18.26
C ARG A 246 12.81 8.79 18.28
N HIS A 247 12.66 9.36 19.48
CA HIS A 247 12.84 10.79 19.70
C HIS A 247 14.26 11.07 20.19
N GLY A 248 14.85 12.21 19.79
CA GLY A 248 16.16 12.67 20.25
C GLY A 248 16.66 13.85 19.45
N GLU A 249 17.66 14.56 19.96
CA GLU A 249 18.35 15.63 19.21
C GLU A 249 18.97 15.03 17.93
N GLY A 250 18.63 15.61 16.78
CA GLY A 250 19.12 15.17 15.47
C GLY A 250 18.35 13.98 14.85
N ALA A 251 17.30 13.45 15.50
CA ALA A 251 16.46 12.43 14.90
C ALA A 251 15.54 13.03 13.83
N GLU A 252 15.23 12.25 12.80
CA GLU A 252 14.20 12.59 11.82
C GLU A 252 12.84 12.77 12.54
N PRO A 253 11.97 13.66 12.03
CA PRO A 253 10.71 14.01 12.69
C PRO A 253 9.67 12.87 12.70
N GLY A 254 9.95 11.78 12.01
CA GLY A 254 9.07 10.62 11.93
C GLY A 254 9.68 9.47 11.15
N ALA A 255 8.89 8.43 10.97
CA ALA A 255 9.24 7.25 10.21
C ALA A 255 8.21 6.92 9.13
N VAL A 256 8.66 6.32 8.04
CA VAL A 256 7.79 5.72 7.02
C VAL A 256 8.16 4.26 6.81
N TYR A 257 7.15 3.41 6.72
CA TYR A 257 7.29 2.02 6.30
C TYR A 257 6.77 1.83 4.89
N VAL A 258 7.57 1.19 4.04
CA VAL A 258 7.19 0.87 2.66
C VAL A 258 7.10 -0.64 2.52
N GLY A 259 5.88 -1.14 2.30
CA GLY A 259 5.62 -2.56 2.13
C GLY A 259 6.04 -3.08 0.76
N ALA A 260 6.46 -4.36 0.71
CA ALA A 260 6.79 -5.04 -0.55
C ALA A 260 5.54 -5.47 -1.36
N GLY A 261 4.36 -5.39 -0.75
CA GLY A 261 3.09 -5.74 -1.38
C GLY A 261 2.79 -7.23 -1.45
N ILE A 262 1.51 -7.56 -1.60
CA ILE A 262 0.99 -8.93 -1.72
C ILE A 262 0.97 -9.38 -3.18
N GLY A 263 0.51 -8.52 -4.08
CA GLY A 263 0.32 -8.82 -5.49
C GLY A 263 1.49 -8.41 -6.39
N ALA A 264 1.23 -8.48 -7.67
CA ALA A 264 2.09 -7.97 -8.73
C ALA A 264 1.22 -7.45 -9.89
N SER A 265 1.67 -6.35 -10.52
CA SER A 265 0.93 -5.74 -11.63
C SER A 265 1.34 -6.28 -13.00
N VAL A 266 2.61 -6.65 -13.18
CA VAL A 266 3.19 -7.04 -14.48
C VAL A 266 3.77 -8.45 -14.46
N MET A 267 4.66 -8.73 -13.52
CA MET A 267 5.33 -10.03 -13.42
C MET A 267 5.16 -10.61 -12.00
N PRO A 268 4.83 -11.91 -11.88
CA PRO A 268 4.65 -12.55 -10.58
C PRO A 268 5.97 -12.94 -9.90
N ILE A 269 7.12 -12.66 -10.55
CA ILE A 269 8.44 -13.07 -10.07
C ILE A 269 8.92 -12.12 -8.98
N ARG A 270 9.31 -12.70 -7.85
CA ARG A 270 9.92 -12.01 -6.71
C ARG A 270 11.18 -12.74 -6.29
N LEU A 271 12.30 -12.03 -6.18
CA LEU A 271 13.62 -12.59 -5.86
C LEU A 271 14.28 -11.77 -4.75
N GLY A 272 14.95 -12.48 -3.84
CA GLY A 272 15.61 -11.92 -2.67
C GLY A 272 14.64 -11.72 -1.49
N ASP A 273 15.19 -11.68 -0.28
CA ASP A 273 14.42 -11.65 0.96
C ASP A 273 13.48 -10.45 1.05
N ARG A 274 13.97 -9.25 0.74
CA ARG A 274 13.17 -8.01 0.74
C ARG A 274 12.14 -7.94 -0.39
N GLY A 275 12.28 -8.74 -1.44
CA GLY A 275 11.33 -8.86 -2.55
C GLY A 275 10.16 -9.82 -2.28
N GLN A 276 10.19 -10.56 -1.17
CA GLN A 276 9.11 -11.46 -0.77
C GLN A 276 7.81 -10.70 -0.54
N ARG A 277 6.66 -11.37 -0.74
CA ARG A 277 5.36 -10.84 -0.33
C ARG A 277 5.33 -10.72 1.18
N GLU A 278 4.69 -9.67 1.68
CA GLU A 278 4.71 -9.46 3.12
C GLU A 278 3.43 -8.84 3.67
N ILE A 279 3.16 -9.18 4.91
CA ILE A 279 2.23 -8.53 5.82
C ILE A 279 3.09 -7.91 6.92
N ALA A 280 2.96 -6.62 7.15
CA ALA A 280 3.65 -5.98 8.26
C ALA A 280 2.71 -5.82 9.46
N ILE A 281 3.19 -6.21 10.62
CA ILE A 281 2.48 -6.09 11.90
C ILE A 281 3.22 -5.06 12.75
N PHE A 282 2.51 -4.02 13.16
CA PHE A 282 3.03 -2.97 14.02
C PHE A 282 2.41 -3.11 15.42
N GLU A 283 3.27 -3.33 16.40
CA GLU A 283 2.92 -3.39 17.81
C GLU A 283 3.07 -1.98 18.41
N LEU A 284 1.99 -1.17 18.34
CA LEU A 284 1.98 0.17 18.90
C LEU A 284 1.93 0.10 20.43
N GLY A 285 2.60 1.02 21.10
CA GLY A 285 2.76 1.00 22.56
C GLY A 285 3.99 0.26 23.04
N TYR A 286 4.78 -0.35 22.14
CA TYR A 286 6.10 -0.89 22.44
C TYR A 286 7.21 0.03 21.92
N GLU A 287 8.30 0.15 22.69
CA GLU A 287 9.51 0.83 22.25
C GLU A 287 10.18 0.12 21.07
N PRO A 288 10.73 0.84 20.09
CA PRO A 288 11.61 0.25 19.09
C PRO A 288 12.76 -0.54 19.73
N GLY A 289 12.87 -1.83 19.36
CA GLY A 289 13.81 -2.78 19.94
C GLY A 289 13.33 -3.50 21.21
N ALA A 290 12.11 -3.24 21.71
CA ALA A 290 11.51 -4.00 22.81
C ALA A 290 10.99 -5.39 22.36
N ILE A 291 10.83 -5.58 21.08
CA ILE A 291 10.47 -6.85 20.45
C ILE A 291 11.51 -7.22 19.40
N GLU A 292 11.53 -8.48 18.94
CA GLU A 292 12.32 -8.89 17.80
C GLU A 292 11.75 -8.28 16.52
N GLU A 293 12.53 -7.44 15.85
CA GLU A 293 12.14 -6.74 14.64
C GLU A 293 12.87 -7.29 13.42
N HIS A 294 12.20 -7.30 12.28
CA HIS A 294 12.74 -7.88 11.05
C HIS A 294 13.72 -6.97 10.31
N HIS A 295 13.63 -5.67 10.53
CA HIS A 295 14.52 -4.67 9.93
C HIS A 295 14.71 -3.49 10.87
N GLU A 296 15.88 -2.86 10.78
CA GLU A 296 16.16 -1.56 11.38
C GLU A 296 15.77 -0.42 10.41
N GLU A 297 15.71 0.80 10.96
CA GLU A 297 15.58 2.00 10.14
C GLU A 297 16.82 2.18 9.25
N GLN A 298 16.58 2.63 8.05
CA GLN A 298 17.62 2.88 7.04
C GLN A 298 17.56 4.33 6.54
N PRO A 299 18.67 4.89 6.04
CA PRO A 299 18.69 6.22 5.47
C PRO A 299 17.91 6.26 4.15
N ALA A 300 17.24 7.40 3.90
CA ALA A 300 16.58 7.64 2.63
C ALA A 300 17.59 7.64 1.47
N LEU A 301 17.16 7.10 0.33
CA LEU A 301 17.97 7.14 -0.89
C LEU A 301 17.96 8.57 -1.50
N PRO A 302 18.98 8.95 -2.28
CA PRO A 302 18.98 10.20 -3.01
C PRO A 302 17.96 10.15 -4.17
N GLY A 303 16.70 10.43 -3.86
CA GLY A 303 15.61 10.43 -4.83
C GLY A 303 15.59 11.70 -5.69
N ARG A 304 14.81 11.66 -6.78
CA ARG A 304 14.53 12.82 -7.62
C ARG A 304 13.01 13.06 -7.62
N PRO A 305 12.53 14.22 -7.12
CA PRO A 305 11.12 14.52 -7.21
C PRO A 305 10.69 14.56 -8.69
N PRO A 306 9.45 14.13 -9.01
CA PRO A 306 8.95 14.16 -10.36
C PRO A 306 8.90 15.60 -10.87
N THR A 307 9.30 15.80 -12.11
CA THR A 307 9.19 17.10 -12.79
C THR A 307 7.71 17.45 -13.02
N GLU A 308 7.39 18.74 -13.17
CA GLU A 308 6.03 19.18 -13.48
C GLU A 308 5.47 18.53 -14.75
N LEU A 309 6.32 18.34 -15.76
CA LEU A 309 5.92 17.61 -16.97
C LEU A 309 5.55 16.15 -16.70
N GLN A 310 6.28 15.47 -15.79
CA GLN A 310 5.95 14.09 -15.38
C GLN A 310 4.63 14.05 -14.61
N LYS A 311 4.39 14.99 -13.69
CA LYS A 311 3.13 15.09 -12.95
C LYS A 311 1.95 15.32 -13.92
N GLN A 312 2.08 16.25 -14.86
CA GLN A 312 1.06 16.52 -15.88
C GLN A 312 0.76 15.28 -16.74
N LYS A 313 1.80 14.55 -17.20
CA LYS A 313 1.62 13.31 -17.97
C LYS A 313 0.90 12.23 -17.17
N ARG A 314 1.21 12.07 -15.87
CA ARG A 314 0.56 11.11 -14.99
C ARG A 314 -0.94 11.44 -14.80
N ALA A 315 -1.25 12.70 -14.53
CA ALA A 315 -2.64 13.17 -14.42
C ALA A 315 -3.42 12.99 -15.74
N ALA A 316 -2.82 13.34 -16.87
CA ALA A 316 -3.43 13.16 -18.19
C ALA A 316 -3.72 11.68 -18.49
N ALA A 317 -2.87 10.75 -18.08
CA ALA A 317 -3.09 9.32 -18.29
C ALA A 317 -4.35 8.80 -17.58
N VAL A 318 -4.71 9.34 -16.42
CA VAL A 318 -5.97 8.98 -15.71
C VAL A 318 -7.18 9.39 -16.56
N VAL A 319 -7.17 10.62 -17.06
CA VAL A 319 -8.26 11.15 -17.91
C VAL A 319 -8.40 10.34 -19.19
N GLU A 320 -7.28 10.05 -19.85
CA GLU A 320 -7.27 9.25 -21.09
C GLU A 320 -7.84 7.83 -20.86
N LYS A 321 -7.43 7.15 -19.80
CA LYS A 321 -7.93 5.81 -19.45
C LYS A 321 -9.42 5.83 -19.13
N ARG A 322 -9.91 6.86 -18.43
CA ARG A 322 -11.34 7.07 -18.20
C ARG A 322 -12.11 7.21 -19.49
N MET A 323 -11.68 8.11 -20.39
CA MET A 323 -12.32 8.31 -21.69
C MET A 323 -12.36 7.03 -22.53
N ARG A 324 -11.27 6.26 -22.55
CA ARG A 324 -11.23 4.97 -23.27
C ARG A 324 -12.24 3.96 -22.72
N ARG A 325 -12.45 3.90 -21.38
CA ARG A 325 -13.45 3.03 -20.75
C ARG A 325 -14.88 3.46 -21.14
N GLU A 326 -15.19 4.74 -21.02
CA GLU A 326 -16.48 5.30 -21.39
C GLU A 326 -16.83 5.02 -22.86
N LEU A 327 -15.84 5.17 -23.76
CA LEU A 327 -16.00 4.87 -25.18
C LEU A 327 -16.21 3.38 -25.46
N LYS A 328 -15.54 2.48 -24.72
CA LYS A 328 -15.79 1.03 -24.82
C LYS A 328 -17.20 0.68 -24.34
N ALA A 329 -17.62 1.23 -23.21
CA ALA A 329 -18.97 0.98 -22.65
C ALA A 329 -20.08 1.46 -23.57
N SER A 330 -19.89 2.58 -24.29
CA SER A 330 -20.88 3.08 -25.26
C SER A 330 -21.00 2.25 -26.53
N LYS A 331 -19.97 1.47 -26.91
CA LYS A 331 -19.97 0.59 -28.08
C LYS A 331 -20.56 -0.79 -27.79
N THR A 332 -20.78 -1.13 -26.54
CA THR A 332 -21.29 -2.44 -26.08
C THR A 332 -22.78 -2.37 -25.71
N ARG A 333 -23.37 -1.16 -25.73
CA ARG A 333 -24.79 -0.89 -25.66
C ARG A 333 -25.37 -0.74 -27.09
#